data_5122c80ccb2f28bb20f4a3ef2c69440d
#
_entry.id   5122c80ccb2f28bb20f4a3ef2c69440d
#
_cell.length_a   1.000
_cell.length_b   1.000
_cell.length_c   1.000
_cell.angle_alpha   90.00
_cell.angle_beta   90.00
_cell.angle_gamma   90.00
#
_symmetry.space_group_name_H-M   'P 1'
#
loop_
_entity.id
_entity.type
_entity.pdbx_description
1 polymer ?
#
loop_
_entity_poly.entity_id
_entity_poly.type
_entity_poly.pdbx_seq_one_letter_code
_entity_poly.pdbx_strand_id
1 'polypeptide(L)'
;ARIDDVVNYEVEGDFKRAQDVYRNFKNSFRSNGAHNRASYFSISESKMSRKMMGQEKNYGIWSLLYFYEIISGYGESPLRVFMTTVTAILIFSAIFASMPEGLQNNVTGEDISTTDYLYYSVVTFTTLGYGDIVPVGPLAKMLSITEALSGVFLMSLLVVTLSRRIIT
;
A
#
# COMPACT_ATOMS: atom_id res chain seq x y z
N ALA A 1 11.83 10.63 -29.06
CA ALA A 1 11.84 11.52 -27.90
C ALA A 1 13.11 11.24 -27.11
N ARG A 2 13.84 12.26 -26.73
CA ARG A 2 15.02 12.15 -25.87
C ARG A 2 14.58 12.30 -24.41
N ILE A 3 15.38 11.78 -23.48
CA ILE A 3 15.11 11.95 -22.04
C ILE A 3 15.10 13.45 -21.68
N ASP A 4 15.92 14.26 -22.36
CA ASP A 4 15.98 15.70 -22.17
C ASP A 4 14.64 16.41 -22.51
N ASP A 5 13.88 15.90 -23.48
CA ASP A 5 12.57 16.47 -23.87
C ASP A 5 11.56 16.33 -22.71
N VAL A 6 11.66 15.23 -21.93
CA VAL A 6 10.75 14.97 -20.79
C VAL A 6 11.00 15.95 -19.67
N VAL A 7 12.27 16.21 -19.35
CA VAL A 7 12.66 17.17 -18.32
C VAL A 7 12.11 18.55 -18.66
N ASN A 8 12.14 18.94 -19.92
CA ASN A 8 11.60 20.21 -20.37
C ASN A 8 10.08 20.30 -20.17
N TYR A 9 9.31 19.27 -20.57
CA TYR A 9 7.85 19.23 -20.35
C TYR A 9 7.45 19.24 -18.88
N GLU A 10 8.22 18.58 -18.01
CA GLU A 10 7.96 18.65 -16.56
C GLU A 10 8.19 20.05 -15.99
N VAL A 11 9.23 20.75 -16.44
CA VAL A 11 9.55 22.13 -16.02
C VAL A 11 8.50 23.12 -16.54
N GLU A 12 8.02 22.93 -17.78
CA GLU A 12 6.97 23.73 -18.37
C GLU A 12 5.57 23.46 -17.77
N GLY A 13 5.43 22.40 -16.98
CA GLY A 13 4.16 22.00 -16.37
C GLY A 13 3.20 21.29 -17.33
N ASP A 14 3.67 20.87 -18.52
CA ASP A 14 2.90 20.05 -19.46
C ASP A 14 3.00 18.57 -19.09
N PHE A 15 2.36 18.23 -17.98
CA PHE A 15 2.42 16.87 -17.43
C PHE A 15 1.77 15.84 -18.36
N LYS A 16 0.87 16.25 -19.24
CA LYS A 16 0.24 15.35 -20.22
C LYS A 16 1.25 14.88 -21.26
N ARG A 17 2.03 15.79 -21.85
CA ARG A 17 3.07 15.42 -22.80
C ARG A 17 4.18 14.62 -22.13
N ALA A 18 4.59 15.01 -20.92
CA ALA A 18 5.55 14.25 -20.14
C ALA A 18 5.07 12.81 -19.89
N GLN A 19 3.79 12.61 -19.52
CA GLN A 19 3.17 11.30 -19.34
C GLN A 19 3.23 10.46 -20.61
N ASP A 20 2.88 11.01 -21.76
CA ASP A 20 2.90 10.28 -23.05
C ASP A 20 4.31 9.84 -23.43
N VAL A 21 5.32 10.66 -23.17
CA VAL A 21 6.73 10.30 -23.42
C VAL A 21 7.15 9.17 -22.47
N TYR A 22 6.83 9.24 -21.17
CA TYR A 22 7.13 8.16 -20.22
C TYR A 22 6.43 6.85 -20.61
N ARG A 23 5.19 6.92 -21.09
CA ARG A 23 4.44 5.76 -21.61
C ARG A 23 5.16 5.11 -22.81
N ASN A 24 5.64 5.91 -23.74
CA ASN A 24 6.38 5.42 -24.90
C ASN A 24 7.70 4.72 -24.50
N PHE A 25 8.45 5.33 -23.59
CA PHE A 25 9.67 4.67 -23.04
C PHE A 25 9.33 3.38 -22.30
N LYS A 26 8.32 3.37 -21.42
CA LYS A 26 7.86 2.17 -20.74
C LYS A 26 7.57 1.04 -21.73
N ASN A 27 6.79 1.32 -22.77
CA ASN A 27 6.40 0.33 -23.77
C ASN A 27 7.62 -0.17 -24.57
N SER A 28 8.52 0.73 -24.98
CA SER A 28 9.75 0.37 -25.69
C SER A 28 10.68 -0.51 -24.85
N PHE A 29 10.88 -0.19 -23.56
CA PHE A 29 11.70 -1.02 -22.69
C PHE A 29 11.05 -2.35 -22.37
N ARG A 30 9.73 -2.41 -22.26
CA ARG A 30 8.97 -3.64 -22.02
C ARG A 30 9.08 -4.58 -23.24
N SER A 31 8.94 -4.08 -24.45
CA SER A 31 9.09 -4.88 -25.68
C SER A 31 10.50 -5.42 -25.88
N ASN A 32 11.51 -4.74 -25.34
CA ASN A 32 12.92 -5.16 -25.39
C ASN A 32 13.35 -6.01 -24.17
N GLY A 33 12.41 -6.46 -23.32
CA GLY A 33 12.71 -7.28 -22.15
C GLY A 33 13.43 -6.55 -21.00
N ALA A 34 13.58 -5.23 -21.08
CA ALA A 34 14.25 -4.43 -20.04
C ALA A 34 13.26 -4.00 -18.92
N HIS A 35 12.69 -4.96 -18.24
CA HIS A 35 11.58 -4.77 -17.28
C HIS A 35 11.90 -3.80 -16.14
N ASN A 36 13.11 -3.85 -15.57
CA ASN A 36 13.49 -2.91 -14.50
C ASN A 36 13.44 -1.43 -14.96
N ARG A 37 13.83 -1.17 -16.20
CA ARG A 37 13.73 0.17 -16.78
C ARG A 37 12.28 0.53 -17.10
N ALA A 38 11.51 -0.42 -17.60
CA ALA A 38 10.08 -0.23 -17.85
C ALA A 38 9.32 0.13 -16.55
N SER A 39 9.62 -0.53 -15.41
CA SER A 39 9.04 -0.21 -14.09
C SER A 39 9.37 1.21 -13.65
N TYR A 40 10.61 1.69 -13.85
CA TYR A 40 10.98 3.07 -13.57
C TYR A 40 10.10 4.09 -14.34
N PHE A 41 9.92 3.85 -15.63
CA PHE A 41 9.08 4.72 -16.48
C PHE A 41 7.59 4.58 -16.15
N SER A 42 7.14 3.42 -15.69
CA SER A 42 5.77 3.20 -15.18
C SER A 42 5.47 4.07 -13.95
N ILE A 43 6.41 4.13 -13.01
CA ILE A 43 6.30 4.99 -11.83
C ILE A 43 6.27 6.47 -12.24
N SER A 44 7.15 6.87 -13.17
CA SER A 44 7.23 8.25 -13.65
C SER A 44 5.94 8.66 -14.38
N GLU A 45 5.38 7.81 -15.23
CA GLU A 45 4.07 8.02 -15.89
C GLU A 45 2.96 8.26 -14.85
N SER A 46 2.91 7.42 -13.80
CA SER A 46 1.89 7.53 -12.75
C SER A 46 2.05 8.80 -11.92
N LYS A 47 3.30 9.25 -11.68
CA LYS A 47 3.58 10.54 -11.02
C LYS A 47 3.06 11.72 -11.83
N MET A 48 3.18 11.68 -13.16
CA MET A 48 2.63 12.74 -14.02
C MET A 48 1.12 12.76 -13.95
N SER A 49 0.44 11.61 -13.97
CA SER A 49 -1.00 11.51 -13.72
C SER A 49 -1.41 12.20 -12.43
N ARG A 50 -0.70 11.94 -11.33
CA ARG A 50 -1.00 12.58 -10.04
C ARG A 50 -0.81 14.09 -10.08
N LYS A 51 0.28 14.58 -10.73
CA LYS A 51 0.52 16.02 -10.89
C LYS A 51 -0.60 16.69 -11.68
N MET A 52 -1.10 16.04 -12.75
CA MET A 52 -2.25 16.51 -13.53
C MET A 52 -3.51 16.66 -12.67
N MET A 53 -3.84 15.63 -11.88
CA MET A 53 -5.01 15.68 -10.97
C MET A 53 -4.90 16.81 -9.97
N GLY A 54 -3.69 17.12 -9.50
CA GLY A 54 -3.42 18.27 -8.65
C GLY A 54 -3.70 19.61 -9.34
N GLN A 55 -3.32 19.77 -10.63
CA GLN A 55 -3.62 20.96 -11.43
C GLN A 55 -5.12 21.12 -11.69
N GLU A 56 -5.82 20.01 -11.95
CA GLU A 56 -7.27 19.98 -12.16
C GLU A 56 -8.07 20.14 -10.86
N LYS A 57 -7.40 20.34 -9.71
CA LYS A 57 -8.00 20.44 -8.36
C LYS A 57 -8.86 19.23 -7.98
N ASN A 58 -8.62 18.08 -8.61
CA ASN A 58 -9.28 16.82 -8.27
C ASN A 58 -8.56 16.14 -7.10
N TYR A 59 -8.73 16.72 -5.91
CA TYR A 59 -8.03 16.28 -4.69
C TYR A 59 -8.39 14.87 -4.25
N GLY A 60 -9.58 14.35 -4.63
CA GLY A 60 -10.00 12.98 -4.32
C GLY A 60 -9.13 11.95 -5.05
N ILE A 61 -8.98 12.08 -6.36
CA ILE A 61 -8.12 11.18 -7.14
C ILE A 61 -6.64 11.44 -6.82
N TRP A 62 -6.25 12.68 -6.61
CA TRP A 62 -4.89 13.03 -6.21
C TRP A 62 -4.46 12.32 -4.92
N SER A 63 -5.30 12.35 -3.87
CA SER A 63 -5.01 11.69 -2.59
C SER A 63 -4.94 10.17 -2.74
N LEU A 64 -5.84 9.56 -3.51
CA LEU A 64 -5.83 8.13 -3.79
C LEU A 64 -4.55 7.70 -4.50
N LEU A 65 -4.11 8.44 -5.52
CA LEU A 65 -2.85 8.17 -6.23
C LEU A 65 -1.63 8.37 -5.33
N TYR A 66 -1.69 9.34 -4.41
CA TYR A 66 -0.63 9.57 -3.43
C TYR A 66 -0.50 8.42 -2.44
N PHE A 67 -1.61 7.93 -1.88
CA PHE A 67 -1.62 6.74 -1.04
C PHE A 67 -1.11 5.51 -1.79
N TYR A 68 -1.52 5.33 -3.04
CA TYR A 68 -1.07 4.22 -3.86
C TYR A 68 0.45 4.27 -4.13
N GLU A 69 1.01 5.47 -4.32
CA GLU A 69 2.46 5.66 -4.43
C GLU A 69 3.20 5.23 -3.16
N ILE A 70 2.73 5.69 -1.98
CA ILE A 70 3.38 5.39 -0.69
C ILE A 70 3.34 3.89 -0.42
N ILE A 71 2.17 3.28 -0.55
CA ILE A 71 1.93 1.88 -0.16
C ILE A 71 2.67 0.91 -1.09
N SER A 72 2.67 1.14 -2.39
CA SER A 72 3.11 0.14 -3.37
C SER A 72 4.08 0.65 -4.43
N GLY A 73 4.38 1.95 -4.45
CA GLY A 73 5.12 2.53 -5.57
C GLY A 73 4.41 2.31 -6.91
N TYR A 74 3.10 2.56 -6.95
CA TYR A 74 2.21 2.31 -8.09
C TYR A 74 2.16 0.84 -8.53
N GLY A 75 2.31 -0.09 -7.58
CA GLY A 75 2.27 -1.53 -7.85
C GLY A 75 3.55 -2.11 -8.46
N GLU A 76 4.65 -1.39 -8.43
CA GLU A 76 5.94 -1.83 -8.97
C GLU A 76 6.92 -2.33 -7.89
N SER A 77 6.61 -2.14 -6.59
CA SER A 77 7.52 -2.47 -5.50
C SER A 77 6.88 -3.39 -4.45
N PRO A 78 7.03 -4.73 -4.57
CA PRO A 78 6.50 -5.66 -3.57
C PRO A 78 7.13 -5.47 -2.19
N LEU A 79 8.41 -5.06 -2.11
CA LEU A 79 9.07 -4.79 -0.84
C LEU A 79 8.40 -3.63 -0.08
N ARG A 80 7.94 -2.58 -0.78
CA ARG A 80 7.21 -1.49 -0.14
C ARG A 80 5.88 -1.97 0.44
N VAL A 81 5.13 -2.78 -0.32
CA VAL A 81 3.86 -3.37 0.17
C VAL A 81 4.12 -4.22 1.40
N PHE A 82 5.15 -5.06 1.39
CA PHE A 82 5.53 -5.87 2.54
C PHE A 82 5.89 -5.01 3.77
N MET A 83 6.73 -3.99 3.60
CA MET A 83 7.08 -3.07 4.69
C MET A 83 5.86 -2.30 5.21
N THR A 84 4.96 -1.87 4.34
CA THR A 84 3.70 -1.22 4.72
C THR A 84 2.81 -2.18 5.52
N THR A 85 2.74 -3.45 5.12
CA THR A 85 2.00 -4.50 5.85
C THR A 85 2.55 -4.69 7.26
N VAL A 86 3.87 -4.85 7.40
CA VAL A 86 4.51 -4.99 8.72
C VAL A 86 4.26 -3.75 9.58
N THR A 87 4.41 -2.57 9.00
CA THR A 87 4.15 -1.29 9.70
C THR A 87 2.69 -1.17 10.15
N ALA A 88 1.73 -1.58 9.32
CA ALA A 88 0.31 -1.57 9.67
C ALA A 88 0.02 -2.49 10.87
N ILE A 89 0.53 -3.73 10.85
CA ILE A 89 0.39 -4.66 11.97
C ILE A 89 0.94 -4.07 13.27
N LEU A 90 2.14 -3.47 13.22
CA LEU A 90 2.74 -2.86 14.41
C LEU A 90 1.92 -1.66 14.93
N ILE A 91 1.37 -0.85 14.03
CA ILE A 91 0.51 0.29 14.42
C ILE A 91 -0.77 -0.22 15.09
N PHE A 92 -1.48 -1.20 14.51
CA PHE A 92 -2.69 -1.76 15.11
C PHE A 92 -2.39 -2.42 16.45
N SER A 93 -1.31 -3.21 16.55
CA SER A 93 -0.84 -3.80 17.81
C SER A 93 -0.61 -2.72 18.89
N ALA A 94 0.05 -1.60 18.55
CA ALA A 94 0.28 -0.50 19.47
C ALA A 94 -1.04 0.20 19.88
N ILE A 95 -2.00 0.34 18.95
CA ILE A 95 -3.32 0.90 19.27
C ILE A 95 -4.06 -0.01 20.24
N PHE A 96 -4.09 -1.33 20.02
CA PHE A 96 -4.71 -2.26 20.94
C PHE A 96 -4.02 -2.27 22.31
N ALA A 97 -2.69 -2.20 22.35
CA ALA A 97 -1.94 -2.08 23.60
C ALA A 97 -2.25 -0.81 24.40
N SER A 98 -2.70 0.27 23.73
CA SER A 98 -3.18 1.48 24.39
C SER A 98 -4.59 1.37 24.97
N MET A 99 -5.25 0.22 24.74
CA MET A 99 -6.62 -0.08 25.15
C MET A 99 -6.64 -1.38 25.99
N PRO A 100 -6.16 -1.38 27.25
CA PRO A 100 -5.98 -2.62 28.06
C PRO A 100 -7.25 -3.46 28.20
N GLU A 101 -8.41 -2.83 28.25
CA GLU A 101 -9.72 -3.50 28.34
C GLU A 101 -10.34 -3.81 26.96
N GLY A 102 -9.62 -3.49 25.88
CA GLY A 102 -10.12 -3.67 24.51
C GLY A 102 -10.04 -5.11 24.00
N LEU A 103 -9.19 -5.94 24.57
CA LEU A 103 -9.03 -7.35 24.22
C LEU A 103 -9.23 -8.24 25.46
N GLN A 104 -9.73 -9.45 25.22
CA GLN A 104 -9.92 -10.46 26.27
C GLN A 104 -9.43 -11.82 25.76
N ASN A 105 -8.71 -12.55 26.61
CA ASN A 105 -8.37 -13.94 26.35
C ASN A 105 -9.56 -14.83 26.74
N ASN A 106 -10.18 -15.46 25.75
CA ASN A 106 -11.35 -16.31 25.93
C ASN A 106 -11.01 -17.73 26.37
N VAL A 107 -9.74 -18.14 26.28
CA VAL A 107 -9.30 -19.52 26.57
C VAL A 107 -8.77 -19.62 27.98
N THR A 108 -7.86 -18.76 28.39
CA THR A 108 -7.21 -18.83 29.70
C THR A 108 -7.87 -17.94 30.73
N GLY A 109 -8.57 -16.88 30.32
CA GLY A 109 -9.10 -15.83 31.18
C GLY A 109 -8.02 -14.98 31.85
N GLU A 110 -6.76 -15.16 31.46
CA GLU A 110 -5.62 -14.37 31.94
C GLU A 110 -5.55 -12.98 31.30
N ASP A 111 -4.83 -12.11 31.97
CA ASP A 111 -4.59 -10.75 31.44
C ASP A 111 -3.79 -10.81 30.14
N ILE A 112 -4.13 -9.91 29.23
CA ILE A 112 -3.47 -9.78 27.92
C ILE A 112 -2.03 -9.26 28.13
N SER A 113 -1.05 -10.03 27.64
CA SER A 113 0.36 -9.65 27.68
C SER A 113 0.73 -8.75 26.49
N THR A 114 1.89 -8.10 26.55
CA THR A 114 2.38 -7.24 25.44
C THR A 114 2.53 -8.03 24.13
N THR A 115 2.91 -9.29 24.19
CA THR A 115 3.04 -10.15 23.01
C THR A 115 1.70 -10.54 22.40
N ASP A 116 0.65 -10.60 23.21
CA ASP A 116 -0.70 -10.96 22.77
C ASP A 116 -1.33 -9.89 21.88
N TYR A 117 -1.01 -8.62 22.10
CA TYR A 117 -1.45 -7.55 21.20
C TYR A 117 -0.86 -7.70 19.80
N LEU A 118 0.42 -8.06 19.70
CA LEU A 118 1.05 -8.32 18.40
C LEU A 118 0.49 -9.57 17.74
N TYR A 119 0.34 -10.64 18.51
CA TYR A 119 -0.26 -11.89 18.06
C TYR A 119 -1.68 -11.64 17.51
N TYR A 120 -2.52 -10.96 18.29
CA TYR A 120 -3.88 -10.62 17.91
C TYR A 120 -3.92 -9.82 16.59
N SER A 121 -3.06 -8.81 16.47
CA SER A 121 -2.97 -8.00 15.27
C SER A 121 -2.56 -8.83 14.04
N VAL A 122 -1.55 -9.70 14.16
CA VAL A 122 -1.17 -10.62 13.07
C VAL A 122 -2.32 -11.52 12.66
N VAL A 123 -3.00 -12.14 13.63
CA VAL A 123 -4.10 -13.09 13.38
C VAL A 123 -5.30 -12.40 12.74
N THR A 124 -5.64 -11.19 13.19
CA THR A 124 -6.74 -10.39 12.65
C THR A 124 -6.39 -9.86 11.25
N PHE A 125 -5.20 -9.32 11.07
CA PHE A 125 -4.72 -8.80 9.79
C PHE A 125 -4.67 -9.86 8.69
N THR A 126 -4.23 -11.06 9.03
CA THR A 126 -4.17 -12.22 8.12
C THR A 126 -5.52 -12.92 7.96
N THR A 127 -6.56 -12.45 8.65
CA THR A 127 -7.92 -13.03 8.65
C THR A 127 -8.00 -14.49 9.13
N LEU A 128 -7.02 -14.95 9.92
CA LEU A 128 -7.05 -16.29 10.51
C LEU A 128 -8.13 -16.42 11.59
N GLY A 129 -8.22 -15.44 12.51
CA GLY A 129 -9.29 -15.33 13.49
C GLY A 129 -9.50 -16.56 14.37
N TYR A 130 -8.46 -17.03 15.07
CA TYR A 130 -8.56 -18.23 15.93
C TYR A 130 -9.61 -18.11 17.04
N GLY A 131 -9.96 -16.89 17.46
CA GLY A 131 -10.99 -16.65 18.46
C GLY A 131 -10.55 -16.92 19.92
N ASP A 132 -9.29 -17.12 20.14
CA ASP A 132 -8.65 -17.24 21.46
C ASP A 132 -8.54 -15.87 22.17
N ILE A 133 -8.21 -14.83 21.41
CA ILE A 133 -8.28 -13.43 21.83
C ILE A 133 -9.38 -12.73 21.03
N VAL A 134 -10.26 -12.02 21.72
CA VAL A 134 -11.42 -11.37 21.12
C VAL A 134 -11.50 -9.89 21.49
N PRO A 135 -12.03 -9.04 20.60
CA PRO A 135 -12.22 -7.62 20.90
C PRO A 135 -13.43 -7.41 21.78
N VAL A 136 -13.26 -6.62 22.84
CA VAL A 136 -14.31 -6.26 23.79
C VAL A 136 -14.71 -4.79 23.57
N GLY A 137 -16.02 -4.56 23.60
CA GLY A 137 -16.56 -3.22 23.40
C GLY A 137 -16.61 -2.76 21.92
N PRO A 138 -17.37 -1.69 21.65
CA PRO A 138 -17.63 -1.27 20.27
C PRO A 138 -16.39 -0.72 19.56
N LEU A 139 -15.51 0.00 20.27
CA LEU A 139 -14.34 0.62 19.69
C LEU A 139 -13.31 -0.42 19.23
N ALA A 140 -12.99 -1.41 20.08
CA ALA A 140 -12.07 -2.50 19.73
C ALA A 140 -12.61 -3.32 18.56
N LYS A 141 -13.92 -3.60 18.51
CA LYS A 141 -14.55 -4.30 17.40
C LYS A 141 -14.44 -3.51 16.09
N MET A 142 -14.68 -2.20 16.10
CA MET A 142 -14.54 -1.34 14.94
C MET A 142 -13.08 -1.30 14.43
N LEU A 143 -12.12 -1.21 15.33
CA LEU A 143 -10.69 -1.28 14.98
C LEU A 143 -10.32 -2.62 14.35
N SER A 144 -10.79 -3.74 14.92
CA SER A 144 -10.55 -5.08 14.37
C SER A 144 -11.13 -5.25 12.97
N ILE A 145 -12.32 -4.72 12.72
CA ILE A 145 -12.92 -4.73 11.37
C ILE A 145 -12.05 -3.93 10.39
N THR A 146 -11.61 -2.74 10.82
CA THR A 146 -10.76 -1.87 9.98
C THR A 146 -9.42 -2.55 9.68
N GLU A 147 -8.82 -3.19 10.68
CA GLU A 147 -7.59 -3.95 10.53
C GLU A 147 -7.76 -5.11 9.55
N ALA A 148 -8.80 -5.94 9.72
CA ALA A 148 -9.07 -7.08 8.86
C ALA A 148 -9.29 -6.66 7.39
N LEU A 149 -10.07 -5.59 7.15
CA LEU A 149 -10.28 -5.05 5.80
C LEU A 149 -8.98 -4.51 5.19
N SER A 150 -8.16 -3.82 5.99
CA SER A 150 -6.83 -3.36 5.56
C SER A 150 -5.90 -4.52 5.23
N GLY A 151 -5.97 -5.60 6.00
CA GLY A 151 -5.23 -6.83 5.78
C GLY A 151 -5.56 -7.47 4.44
N VAL A 152 -6.85 -7.70 4.16
CA VAL A 152 -7.31 -8.25 2.87
C VAL A 152 -6.82 -7.40 1.70
N PHE A 153 -6.91 -6.07 1.81
CA PHE A 153 -6.47 -5.16 0.77
C PHE A 153 -4.95 -5.24 0.54
N LEU A 154 -4.14 -5.14 1.60
CA LEU A 154 -2.68 -5.13 1.49
C LEU A 154 -2.13 -6.49 1.05
N MET A 155 -2.71 -7.61 1.52
CA MET A 155 -2.32 -8.96 1.08
C MET A 155 -2.64 -9.17 -0.38
N SER A 156 -3.82 -8.74 -0.86
CA SER A 156 -4.18 -8.79 -2.29
C SER A 156 -3.22 -7.96 -3.14
N LEU A 157 -2.86 -6.76 -2.68
CA LEU A 157 -1.91 -5.89 -3.36
C LEU A 157 -0.50 -6.50 -3.40
N LEU A 158 -0.08 -7.19 -2.33
CA LEU A 158 1.20 -7.91 -2.27
C LEU A 158 1.25 -9.01 -3.32
N VAL A 159 0.20 -9.83 -3.43
CA VAL A 159 0.11 -10.90 -4.44
C VAL A 159 0.18 -10.33 -5.85
N VAL A 160 -0.56 -9.26 -6.14
CA VAL A 160 -0.54 -8.61 -7.46
C VAL A 160 0.84 -8.05 -7.81
N THR A 161 1.51 -7.39 -6.85
CA THR A 161 2.85 -6.81 -7.08
C THR A 161 3.93 -7.88 -7.25
N LEU A 162 3.84 -8.98 -6.50
CA LEU A 162 4.73 -10.14 -6.68
C LEU A 162 4.52 -10.81 -8.04
N SER A 163 3.26 -11.06 -8.42
CA SER A 163 2.93 -11.68 -9.71
C SER A 163 3.48 -10.87 -10.88
N ARG A 164 3.35 -9.54 -10.84
CA ARG A 164 3.92 -8.68 -11.88
C ARG A 164 5.43 -8.83 -12.01
N ARG A 165 6.14 -9.01 -10.89
CA ARG A 165 7.59 -9.12 -10.87
C ARG A 165 8.11 -10.50 -11.29
N ILE A 166 7.32 -11.57 -11.10
CA ILE A 166 7.69 -12.93 -11.44
C ILE A 166 7.41 -13.22 -12.93
N ILE A 167 6.33 -12.67 -13.47
CA ILE A 167 5.89 -12.91 -14.86
C ILE A 167 6.64 -12.01 -15.87
N THR A 168 7.35 -11.01 -15.38
CA THR A 168 8.10 -10.05 -16.20
C THR A 168 9.58 -10.30 -16.13
#